data_001464afa9bf15b450e573919d94d928
#
_entry.id   001464afa9bf15b450e573919d94d928
#
_cell.length_a   1.000
_cell.length_b   1.000
_cell.length_c   1.000
_cell.angle_alpha   90.00
_cell.angle_beta   90.00
_cell.angle_gamma   90.00
#
_symmetry.space_group_name_H-M   'P 1'
#
loop_
_entity.id
_entity.type
_entity.pdbx_description
1 polymer ?
#
loop_
_entity_poly.entity_id
_entity_poly.type
_entity_poly.pdbx_seq_one_letter_code
_entity_poly.pdbx_strand_id
1 'polypeptide(L)'
;RGLIAITRGGMVPAMIIARELDIRLVETISIKSYDHKNQSEAKILKDPNANLISDGSGIVIIDDLVDSGKTMQLVKEMYPKAHYASVYAKPHGKKIVDTFITEVSQDTWIFFPWDMALQYVAPFRGDG
;
A
#
# COMPACT_ATOMS: atom_id res chain seq x y z
N ARG A 1 -0.62 -15.20 12.12
CA ARG A 1 0.18 -14.44 11.17
C ARG A 1 -0.61 -14.11 9.93
N GLY A 2 -0.54 -12.89 9.51
CA GLY A 2 -1.32 -12.45 8.39
C GLY A 2 -0.71 -11.24 7.71
N LEU A 3 -1.36 -10.83 6.64
CA LEU A 3 -0.92 -9.74 5.80
C LEU A 3 -2.14 -8.87 5.45
N ILE A 4 -1.96 -7.57 5.47
CA ILE A 4 -2.96 -6.62 5.02
C ILE A 4 -2.42 -5.84 3.84
N ALA A 5 -3.18 -5.83 2.75
CA ALA A 5 -2.87 -4.99 1.60
C ALA A 5 -3.64 -3.68 1.72
N ILE A 6 -2.93 -2.57 1.58
CA ILE A 6 -3.59 -1.27 1.44
C ILE A 6 -4.02 -1.15 -0.02
N THR A 7 -5.32 -1.16 -0.24
CA THR A 7 -5.85 -1.13 -1.60
C THR A 7 -5.73 0.27 -2.18
N ARG A 8 -5.57 0.41 -3.44
CA ARG A 8 -5.43 -0.69 -4.39
C ARG A 8 -3.97 -1.06 -4.63
N GLY A 9 -3.04 -0.11 -4.48
CA GLY A 9 -1.65 -0.28 -4.88
C GLY A 9 -0.93 -1.42 -4.20
N GLY A 10 -1.27 -1.69 -2.95
CA GLY A 10 -0.61 -2.76 -2.21
C GLY A 10 -1.05 -4.16 -2.55
N MET A 11 -2.09 -4.32 -3.35
CA MET A 11 -2.68 -5.65 -3.59
C MET A 11 -1.73 -6.58 -4.37
N VAL A 12 -1.04 -6.06 -5.38
CA VAL A 12 -0.14 -6.91 -6.17
C VAL A 12 1.09 -7.30 -5.38
N PRO A 13 1.84 -6.36 -4.76
CA PRO A 13 2.96 -6.76 -3.91
C PRO A 13 2.53 -7.66 -2.75
N ALA A 14 1.36 -7.43 -2.17
CA ALA A 14 0.87 -8.26 -1.07
C ALA A 14 0.65 -9.70 -1.50
N MET A 15 0.08 -9.92 -2.67
CA MET A 15 -0.16 -11.26 -3.17
C MET A 15 1.16 -12.00 -3.41
N ILE A 16 2.14 -11.33 -3.98
CA ILE A 16 3.44 -11.93 -4.23
C ILE A 16 4.12 -12.31 -2.90
N ILE A 17 4.11 -11.40 -1.94
CA ILE A 17 4.74 -11.63 -0.64
C ILE A 17 4.02 -12.73 0.13
N ALA A 18 2.69 -12.75 0.07
CA ALA A 18 1.91 -13.79 0.74
C ALA A 18 2.28 -15.19 0.21
N ARG A 19 2.49 -15.30 -1.09
CA ARG A 19 2.91 -16.55 -1.70
C ARG A 19 4.32 -16.95 -1.28
N GLU A 20 5.24 -15.99 -1.32
CA GLU A 20 6.65 -16.28 -0.99
C GLU A 20 6.83 -16.67 0.47
N LEU A 21 6.05 -16.07 1.37
CA LEU A 21 6.15 -16.35 2.80
C LEU A 21 5.13 -17.37 3.29
N ASP A 22 4.34 -17.93 2.39
CA ASP A 22 3.27 -18.89 2.71
C ASP A 22 2.31 -18.35 3.77
N ILE A 23 1.90 -17.11 3.59
CA ILE A 23 0.91 -16.46 4.45
C ILE A 23 -0.47 -16.63 3.80
N ARG A 24 -1.37 -17.28 4.50
CA ARG A 24 -2.71 -17.54 3.95
C ARG A 24 -3.77 -16.57 4.40
N LEU A 25 -3.58 -15.93 5.56
CA LEU A 25 -4.50 -14.90 6.00
C LEU A 25 -4.10 -13.59 5.34
N VAL A 26 -4.87 -13.18 4.33
CA VAL A 26 -4.65 -11.93 3.61
C VAL A 26 -5.93 -11.12 3.68
N GLU A 27 -5.83 -9.94 4.28
CA GLU A 27 -6.92 -8.99 4.41
C GLU A 27 -6.61 -7.74 3.63
N THR A 28 -7.59 -6.88 3.46
CA THR A 28 -7.42 -5.60 2.81
C THR A 28 -7.96 -4.48 3.68
N ILE A 29 -7.32 -3.32 3.58
CA ILE A 29 -7.87 -2.07 4.10
C ILE A 29 -7.99 -1.13 2.92
N SER A 30 -9.19 -0.58 2.72
CA SER A 30 -9.45 0.31 1.61
C SER A 30 -9.45 1.74 2.09
N ILE A 31 -8.57 2.55 1.52
CA ILE A 31 -8.38 3.93 1.93
C ILE A 31 -8.48 4.81 0.70
N LYS A 32 -9.21 5.89 0.81
CA LYS A 32 -9.32 6.89 -0.25
C LYS A 32 -8.75 8.20 0.25
N SER A 33 -7.87 8.78 -0.54
CA SER A 33 -7.33 10.11 -0.27
C SER A 33 -8.20 11.15 -0.93
N TYR A 34 -8.51 12.22 -0.19
CA TYR A 34 -9.23 13.37 -0.70
C TYR A 34 -8.30 14.56 -0.66
N ASP A 35 -8.19 15.27 -1.78
CA ASP A 35 -7.38 16.46 -1.89
C ASP A 35 -8.30 17.67 -1.99
N HIS A 36 -8.38 18.44 -0.90
CA HIS A 36 -9.19 19.65 -0.85
C HIS A 36 -8.27 20.84 -0.61
N LYS A 37 -8.04 21.65 -1.65
CA LYS A 37 -7.35 22.95 -1.54
C LYS A 37 -6.19 22.93 -0.53
N ASN A 38 -5.12 22.21 -0.83
CA ASN A 38 -3.92 22.13 -0.01
C ASN A 38 -4.05 21.28 1.26
N GLN A 39 -5.19 20.62 1.47
CA GLN A 39 -5.34 19.66 2.55
C GLN A 39 -5.59 18.28 1.97
N SER A 40 -4.73 17.33 2.33
CA SER A 40 -4.93 15.94 1.99
C SER A 40 -5.59 15.25 3.16
N GLU A 41 -6.74 14.62 2.92
CA GLU A 41 -7.40 13.80 3.91
C GLU A 41 -7.45 12.37 3.41
N ALA A 42 -7.30 11.42 4.32
CA ALA A 42 -7.47 10.01 4.01
C ALA A 42 -8.67 9.49 4.78
N LYS A 43 -9.49 8.70 4.11
CA LYS A 43 -10.69 8.12 4.71
C LYS A 43 -10.68 6.62 4.50
N ILE A 44 -10.99 5.89 5.55
CA ILE A 44 -11.09 4.44 5.50
C ILE A 44 -12.47 4.07 4.96
N LEU A 45 -12.47 3.35 3.83
CA LEU A 45 -13.70 2.87 3.22
C LEU A 45 -14.06 1.46 3.67
N LYS A 46 -13.06 0.66 3.99
CA LYS A 46 -13.27 -0.73 4.43
C LYS A 46 -12.16 -1.10 5.40
N ASP A 47 -12.53 -1.57 6.58
CA ASP A 47 -11.60 -2.10 7.57
C ASP A 47 -11.44 -3.61 7.42
N PRO A 48 -10.25 -4.15 7.75
CA PRO A 48 -10.13 -5.60 7.88
C PRO A 48 -10.87 -6.11 9.11
N ASN A 49 -10.98 -7.43 9.21
CA ASN A 49 -11.66 -8.04 10.35
C ASN A 49 -10.85 -7.84 11.63
N ALA A 50 -11.38 -7.00 12.53
CA ALA A 50 -10.69 -6.63 13.77
C ALA A 50 -10.42 -7.83 14.68
N ASN A 51 -11.27 -8.85 14.64
CA ASN A 51 -11.06 -10.04 15.47
C ASN A 51 -9.84 -10.85 15.04
N LEU A 52 -9.47 -10.76 13.76
CA LEU A 52 -8.30 -11.46 13.24
C LEU A 52 -7.03 -10.64 13.36
N ILE A 53 -7.15 -9.33 13.33
CA ILE A 53 -6.00 -8.42 13.24
C ILE A 53 -5.57 -7.91 14.61
N SER A 54 -6.54 -7.60 15.46
CA SER A 54 -6.30 -7.07 16.81
C SER A 54 -5.44 -5.78 16.77
N ASP A 55 -4.29 -5.77 17.44
CA ASP A 55 -3.39 -4.60 17.46
C ASP A 55 -2.35 -4.62 16.35
N GLY A 56 -2.40 -5.63 15.49
CA GLY A 56 -1.48 -5.80 14.38
C GLY A 56 -0.29 -6.70 14.67
N SER A 57 -0.18 -7.24 15.87
CA SER A 57 0.93 -8.16 16.19
C SER A 57 0.93 -9.35 15.26
N GLY A 58 2.08 -9.64 14.65
CA GLY A 58 2.21 -10.72 13.70
C GLY A 58 1.65 -10.43 12.31
N ILE A 59 1.28 -9.19 12.05
CA ILE A 59 0.69 -8.75 10.79
C ILE A 59 1.69 -7.88 10.03
N VAL A 60 1.80 -8.10 8.72
CA VAL A 60 2.55 -7.24 7.81
C VAL A 60 1.55 -6.43 6.99
N ILE A 61 1.72 -5.14 6.94
CA ILE A 61 0.86 -4.24 6.18
C ILE A 61 1.68 -3.69 5.01
N ILE A 62 1.14 -3.84 3.80
CA ILE A 62 1.90 -3.60 2.57
C ILE A 62 1.21 -2.58 1.69
N ASP A 63 1.98 -1.61 1.20
CA ASP A 63 1.59 -0.69 0.15
C ASP A 63 2.65 -0.74 -0.96
N ASP A 64 2.33 -0.17 -2.12
CA ASP A 64 3.29 -0.11 -3.23
C ASP A 64 4.29 1.02 -3.02
N LEU A 65 3.84 2.17 -2.56
CA LEU A 65 4.65 3.37 -2.39
C LEU A 65 4.18 4.13 -1.15
N VAL A 66 5.13 4.57 -0.35
CA VAL A 66 4.87 5.52 0.73
C VAL A 66 5.41 6.88 0.32
N ASP A 67 4.51 7.84 0.10
CA ASP A 67 4.86 9.19 -0.34
C ASP A 67 5.07 10.11 0.87
N SER A 68 4.00 10.72 1.37
CA SER A 68 4.07 11.56 2.56
C SER A 68 4.03 10.77 3.86
N GLY A 69 3.53 9.55 3.80
CA GLY A 69 3.32 8.71 4.97
C GLY A 69 1.96 8.89 5.65
N LYS A 70 1.11 9.77 5.16
CA LYS A 70 -0.18 10.06 5.81
C LYS A 70 -1.11 8.85 5.84
N THR A 71 -1.20 8.13 4.72
CA THR A 71 -2.04 6.93 4.64
C THR A 71 -1.56 5.88 5.63
N MET A 72 -0.27 5.60 5.62
CA MET A 72 0.30 4.57 6.50
C MET A 72 0.24 5.00 7.97
N GLN A 73 0.37 6.30 8.24
CA GLN A 73 0.22 6.83 9.59
C GLN A 73 -1.20 6.58 10.14
N LEU A 74 -2.20 6.77 9.29
CA LEU A 74 -3.59 6.50 9.66
C LEU A 74 -3.78 5.03 10.03
N VAL A 75 -3.22 4.14 9.23
CA VAL A 75 -3.31 2.70 9.49
C VAL A 75 -2.53 2.33 10.74
N LYS A 76 -1.39 2.98 10.96
CA LYS A 76 -0.55 2.71 12.14
C LYS A 76 -1.24 3.08 13.45
N GLU A 77 -2.11 4.07 13.43
CA GLU A 77 -2.91 4.41 14.60
C GLU A 77 -3.86 3.28 14.99
N MET A 78 -4.34 2.52 13.99
CA MET A 78 -5.23 1.39 14.21
C MET A 78 -4.47 0.13 14.61
N TYR A 79 -3.31 -0.11 14.00
CA TYR A 79 -2.54 -1.34 14.18
C TYR A 79 -1.08 -1.00 14.51
N PRO A 80 -0.83 -0.48 15.73
CA PRO A 80 0.49 0.04 16.07
C PRO A 80 1.59 -1.02 16.14
N LYS A 81 1.21 -2.29 16.31
CA LYS A 81 2.20 -3.38 16.44
C LYS A 81 2.42 -4.15 15.15
N ALA A 82 1.82 -3.72 14.05
CA ALA A 82 2.06 -4.35 12.75
C ALA A 82 3.41 -3.93 12.19
N HIS A 83 3.95 -4.74 11.29
CA HIS A 83 5.14 -4.41 10.52
C HIS A 83 4.71 -3.75 9.21
N TYR A 84 5.24 -2.57 8.91
CA TYR A 84 4.85 -1.78 7.76
C TYR A 84 5.88 -1.87 6.67
N ALA A 85 5.45 -2.25 5.46
CA ALA A 85 6.33 -2.47 4.33
C ALA A 85 5.80 -1.83 3.06
N SER A 86 6.71 -1.40 2.19
CA SER A 86 6.36 -0.90 0.86
C SER A 86 7.45 -1.28 -0.13
N VAL A 87 7.11 -1.23 -1.42
CA VAL A 87 8.09 -1.44 -2.48
C VAL A 87 9.02 -0.24 -2.56
N TYR A 88 8.44 0.95 -2.60
CA TYR A 88 9.21 2.21 -2.65
C TYR A 88 8.83 3.11 -1.49
N ALA A 89 9.79 3.93 -1.06
CA ALA A 89 9.54 4.95 -0.06
C ALA A 89 10.20 6.26 -0.50
N LYS A 90 9.47 7.35 -0.31
CA LYS A 90 10.00 8.70 -0.51
C LYS A 90 10.49 9.25 0.83
N PRO A 91 11.39 10.24 0.82
CA PRO A 91 11.98 10.74 2.06
C PRO A 91 10.97 11.15 3.14
N HIS A 92 9.84 11.75 2.75
CA HIS A 92 8.83 12.19 3.73
C HIS A 92 8.09 11.03 4.38
N GLY A 93 8.08 9.86 3.74
CA GLY A 93 7.32 8.71 4.24
C GLY A 93 8.19 7.60 4.83
N LYS A 94 9.49 7.62 4.59
CA LYS A 94 10.33 6.47 4.94
C LYS A 94 10.42 6.20 6.45
N LYS A 95 10.17 7.20 7.27
CA LYS A 95 10.20 7.04 8.73
C LYS A 95 9.05 6.18 9.26
N ILE A 96 7.95 6.13 8.51
CA ILE A 96 6.77 5.36 8.91
C ILE A 96 6.92 3.89 8.55
N VAL A 97 7.73 3.60 7.54
CA VAL A 97 7.89 2.26 6.99
C VAL A 97 9.01 1.54 7.69
N ASP A 98 8.75 0.31 8.12
CA ASP A 98 9.78 -0.53 8.75
C ASP A 98 10.69 -1.17 7.71
N THR A 99 10.15 -1.53 6.55
CA THR A 99 10.90 -2.17 5.47
C THR A 99 10.46 -1.61 4.13
N PHE A 100 11.41 -1.21 3.30
CA PHE A 100 11.15 -0.85 1.91
C PHE A 100 12.31 -1.34 1.04
N ILE A 101 12.04 -1.53 -0.25
CA ILE A 101 13.06 -2.05 -1.17
C ILE A 101 13.96 -0.94 -1.66
N THR A 102 13.38 0.17 -2.13
CA THR A 102 14.13 1.24 -2.75
C THR A 102 13.59 2.60 -2.33
N GLU A 103 14.48 3.50 -1.96
CA GLU A 103 14.12 4.89 -1.74
C GLU A 103 14.18 5.65 -3.06
N VAL A 104 13.19 6.51 -3.31
CA VAL A 104 13.14 7.38 -4.49
C VAL A 104 12.97 8.83 -4.04
N SER A 105 13.32 9.76 -4.91
CA SER A 105 13.23 11.18 -4.56
C SER A 105 11.76 11.60 -4.37
N GLN A 106 11.56 12.67 -3.60
CA GLN A 106 10.20 13.16 -3.33
C GLN A 106 9.47 13.59 -4.59
N ASP A 107 10.22 14.04 -5.60
CA ASP A 107 9.66 14.54 -6.86
C ASP A 107 9.41 13.43 -7.89
N THR A 108 9.80 12.20 -7.59
CA THR A 108 9.66 11.09 -8.53
C THR A 108 8.20 10.67 -8.62
N TRP A 109 7.71 10.52 -9.84
CA TRP A 109 6.43 9.89 -10.11
C TRP A 109 6.69 8.46 -10.55
N ILE A 110 6.09 7.50 -9.85
CA ILE A 110 6.23 6.08 -10.18
C ILE A 110 4.94 5.58 -10.80
N PHE A 111 5.08 4.95 -11.95
CA PHE A 111 3.97 4.32 -12.64
C PHE A 111 4.19 2.81 -12.59
N PHE A 112 3.40 2.14 -11.77
CA PHE A 112 3.50 0.69 -11.61
C PHE A 112 2.77 -0.03 -12.73
N PRO A 113 3.16 -1.28 -13.04
CA PRO A 113 2.45 -2.06 -14.07
C PRO A 113 0.96 -2.21 -13.81
N TRP A 114 0.55 -2.16 -12.57
CA TRP A 114 -0.86 -2.31 -12.19
C TRP A 114 -1.61 -0.97 -12.09
N ASP A 115 -0.96 0.14 -12.36
CA ASP A 115 -1.61 1.44 -12.36
C ASP A 115 -2.46 1.61 -13.63
N MET A 116 -3.65 2.16 -13.45
CA MET A 116 -4.64 2.30 -14.51
C MET A 116 -4.85 3.78 -14.84
N ALA A 117 -3.81 4.43 -15.35
CA ALA A 117 -3.97 5.78 -15.87
C ALA A 117 -4.70 5.73 -17.22
N LEU A 118 -5.60 6.67 -17.43
CA LEU A 118 -6.30 6.75 -18.72
C LEU A 118 -5.32 7.25 -19.77
N GLN A 119 -4.91 6.36 -20.64
CA GLN A 119 -4.07 6.66 -21.79
C GLN A 119 -4.64 5.94 -23.01
N TYR A 120 -4.60 6.64 -24.14
CA TYR A 120 -4.93 5.97 -25.39
C TYR A 120 -3.77 5.06 -25.79
N VAL A 121 -4.06 3.79 -25.93
CA VAL A 121 -3.11 2.81 -26.43
C VAL A 121 -3.77 2.09 -27.58
N ALA A 122 -3.09 2.06 -28.73
CA ALA A 122 -3.61 1.36 -29.90
C ALA A 122 -3.76 -0.13 -29.56
N PRO A 123 -4.87 -0.76 -29.97
CA PRO A 123 -5.05 -2.18 -29.72
C PRO A 123 -3.95 -3.00 -30.37
N PHE A 124 -3.52 -4.06 -29.68
CA PHE A 124 -2.58 -5.00 -30.24
C PHE A 124 -3.25 -5.76 -31.41
N ARG A 125 -2.55 -5.84 -32.54
CA ARG A 125 -3.11 -6.45 -33.75
C ARG A 125 -2.55 -7.82 -34.10
N GLY A 126 -1.69 -8.36 -33.32
CA GLY A 126 -1.28 -9.75 -33.39
C GLY A 126 -0.36 -10.15 -34.54
N ASP A 127 -0.21 -9.36 -35.54
CA ASP A 127 0.65 -9.70 -36.70
C ASP A 127 2.01 -9.03 -36.63
N GLY A 128 2.34 -8.66 -35.48
CA GLY A 128 3.64 -8.04 -35.20
C GLY A 128 3.64 -6.62 -35.48
#